data_d6633ed8d594493f0b04be1ba80a576f
#
_entry.id   d6633ed8d594493f0b04be1ba80a576f
#
_cell.length_a   1.000
_cell.length_b   1.000
_cell.length_c   1.000
_cell.angle_alpha   90.00
_cell.angle_beta   90.00
_cell.angle_gamma   90.00
#
_symmetry.space_group_name_H-M   'P 1'
#
loop_
_entity.id
_entity.type
_entity.pdbx_description
1 polymer ?
#
loop_
_entity_poly.entity_id
_entity_poly.type
_entity_poly.pdbx_seq_one_letter_code
_entity_poly.pdbx_strand_id
1 'polypeptide(L)'
;VPTVLLLPDSALLVPGAGGALADPLAEARDAALRVLRSVPRRARVLLIAPGRSSRVLTGPFGDGLAAAGIDGSRLLRSPEGSGTGGAVPGVGAAAALAVLRAAGHDPDRGTTVVEVAPTATDPDERAGSPVLPSDPQLIVVVGSLSARHGPDAPLPDDPAAIAADVALLTAFAAGPRALAEVFGELHLPASDRLAITGARPWRALLSLLAGDASLPDARAELLWSGTPGGAQHAVARWEVPA
;
A
#
# COMPACT_ATOMS: atom_id res chain seq x y z
N VAL A 1 14.85 -6.20 -12.66
CA VAL A 1 14.23 -6.84 -11.48
C VAL A 1 13.48 -5.77 -10.72
N PRO A 2 12.15 -5.68 -10.81
CA PRO A 2 11.39 -4.75 -9.99
C PRO A 2 11.40 -5.17 -8.52
N THR A 3 11.50 -4.17 -7.65
CA THR A 3 11.27 -4.35 -6.21
C THR A 3 9.79 -4.10 -5.92
N VAL A 4 9.13 -5.02 -5.24
CA VAL A 4 7.79 -4.83 -4.68
C VAL A 4 7.92 -4.54 -3.19
N LEU A 5 7.25 -3.49 -2.71
CA LEU A 5 7.18 -3.12 -1.31
C LEU A 5 5.72 -3.06 -0.87
N LEU A 6 5.34 -3.94 0.05
CA LEU A 6 4.03 -3.92 0.69
C LEU A 6 4.09 -3.01 1.91
N LEU A 7 3.14 -2.09 2.04
CA LEU A 7 3.06 -1.09 3.10
C LEU A 7 1.69 -1.08 3.78
N PRO A 8 1.62 -0.73 5.08
CA PRO A 8 0.37 -0.49 5.78
C PRO A 8 -0.48 0.61 5.13
N ASP A 9 -1.79 0.39 5.08
CA ASP A 9 -2.78 1.44 4.79
C ASP A 9 -3.09 2.21 6.06
N SER A 10 -2.19 3.12 6.41
CA SER A 10 -2.29 3.92 7.64
C SER A 10 -1.63 5.28 7.48
N ALA A 11 -2.35 6.33 7.85
CA ALA A 11 -1.83 7.69 7.92
C ALA A 11 -0.70 7.83 8.96
N LEU A 12 -0.66 6.96 9.98
CA LEU A 12 0.41 6.93 10.98
C LEU A 12 1.77 6.51 10.41
N LEU A 13 1.80 5.99 9.17
CA LEU A 13 3.06 5.72 8.48
C LEU A 13 3.81 7.00 8.09
N VAL A 14 3.11 8.14 8.02
CA VAL A 14 3.71 9.44 7.72
C VAL A 14 4.63 9.88 8.86
N PRO A 15 5.88 10.28 8.59
CA PRO A 15 6.77 10.80 9.63
C PRO A 15 6.14 11.95 10.42
N GLY A 16 6.06 11.82 11.73
CA GLY A 16 5.49 12.85 12.61
C GLY A 16 3.97 12.82 12.78
N ALA A 17 3.23 11.99 12.06
CA ALA A 17 1.77 11.91 12.16
C ALA A 17 1.29 11.37 13.53
N GLY A 18 2.08 10.53 14.20
CA GLY A 18 1.76 9.97 15.52
C GLY A 18 1.87 10.96 16.70
N GLY A 19 2.35 12.18 16.44
CA GLY A 19 2.58 13.17 17.50
C GLY A 19 3.81 12.86 18.36
N ALA A 20 3.94 13.57 19.50
CA ALA A 20 5.14 13.51 20.34
C ALA A 20 5.17 12.32 21.33
N LEU A 21 4.04 11.66 21.58
CA LEU A 21 3.90 10.70 22.69
C LEU A 21 4.00 9.23 22.29
N ALA A 22 3.65 8.88 21.06
CA ALA A 22 3.75 7.51 20.56
C ALA A 22 3.81 7.49 19.04
N ASP A 23 4.73 6.72 18.49
CA ASP A 23 4.82 6.44 17.05
C ASP A 23 4.70 4.93 16.83
N PRO A 24 3.48 4.41 16.80
CA PRO A 24 3.24 2.96 16.79
C PRO A 24 3.70 2.28 15.50
N LEU A 25 3.96 3.05 14.43
CA LEU A 25 4.47 2.55 13.16
C LEU A 25 5.91 2.99 12.85
N ALA A 26 6.67 3.44 13.85
CA ALA A 26 8.07 3.86 13.65
C ALA A 26 8.92 2.74 13.03
N GLU A 27 8.87 1.53 13.58
CA GLU A 27 9.63 0.39 13.08
C GLU A 27 9.19 -0.02 11.66
N ALA A 28 7.88 -0.01 11.38
CA ALA A 28 7.33 -0.25 10.05
C ALA A 28 7.85 0.78 9.04
N ARG A 29 7.83 2.05 9.42
CA ARG A 29 8.35 3.14 8.60
C ARG A 29 9.85 3.01 8.36
N ASP A 30 10.62 2.67 9.38
CA ASP A 30 12.07 2.47 9.25
C ASP A 30 12.39 1.28 8.33
N ALA A 31 11.64 0.19 8.42
CA ALA A 31 11.73 -0.94 7.51
C ALA A 31 11.46 -0.52 6.05
N ALA A 32 10.38 0.22 5.82
CA ALA A 32 10.04 0.76 4.51
C ALA A 32 11.12 1.70 3.96
N LEU A 33 11.61 2.63 4.78
CA LEU A 33 12.64 3.59 4.38
C LEU A 33 13.97 2.91 4.02
N ARG A 34 14.35 1.82 4.70
CA ARG A 34 15.55 1.05 4.33
C ARG A 34 15.42 0.48 2.91
N VAL A 35 14.29 -0.09 2.57
CA VAL A 35 14.04 -0.63 1.22
C VAL A 35 14.03 0.50 0.18
N LEU A 36 13.27 1.56 0.42
CA LEU A 36 13.12 2.66 -0.52
C LEU A 36 14.46 3.36 -0.82
N ARG A 37 15.33 3.52 0.19
CA ARG A 37 16.66 4.11 0.00
C ARG A 37 17.62 3.22 -0.78
N SER A 38 17.36 1.92 -0.90
CA SER A 38 18.14 1.00 -1.74
C SER A 38 17.76 1.05 -3.21
N VAL A 39 16.60 1.62 -3.54
CA VAL A 39 16.10 1.79 -4.91
C VAL A 39 16.59 3.13 -5.47
N PRO A 40 16.98 3.21 -6.77
CA PRO A 40 17.40 4.47 -7.38
C PRO A 40 16.33 5.57 -7.23
N ARG A 41 16.73 6.77 -6.80
CA ARG A 41 15.82 7.90 -6.55
C ARG A 41 14.96 8.32 -7.76
N ARG A 42 15.40 7.99 -8.97
CA ARG A 42 14.70 8.27 -10.23
C ARG A 42 13.97 7.04 -10.78
N ALA A 43 13.79 6.01 -9.96
CA ALA A 43 13.05 4.82 -10.35
C ALA A 43 11.63 5.18 -10.77
N ARG A 44 11.13 4.54 -11.82
CA ARG A 44 9.69 4.59 -12.14
C ARG A 44 8.92 3.81 -11.09
N VAL A 45 7.97 4.48 -10.44
CA VAL A 45 7.19 3.93 -9.34
C VAL A 45 5.76 3.68 -9.79
N LEU A 46 5.27 2.47 -9.58
CA LEU A 46 3.85 2.15 -9.60
C LEU A 46 3.39 2.01 -8.14
N LEU A 47 2.42 2.83 -7.74
CA LEU A 47 1.80 2.75 -6.41
C LEU A 47 0.38 2.26 -6.56
N ILE A 48 0.04 1.12 -5.94
CA ILE A 48 -1.30 0.54 -5.92
C ILE A 48 -1.86 0.69 -4.50
N ALA A 49 -3.02 1.32 -4.35
CA ALA A 49 -3.60 1.62 -3.04
C ALA A 49 -5.12 1.44 -3.05
N PRO A 50 -5.74 1.24 -1.87
CA PRO A 50 -7.19 1.31 -1.77
C PRO A 50 -7.67 2.72 -2.08
N GLY A 51 -8.80 2.84 -2.78
CA GLY A 51 -9.43 4.11 -3.13
C GLY A 51 -10.94 4.04 -3.02
N ARG A 52 -11.61 5.18 -3.06
CA ARG A 52 -13.08 5.25 -3.09
C ARG A 52 -13.66 4.87 -4.47
N SER A 53 -12.87 5.09 -5.51
CA SER A 53 -13.16 4.72 -6.90
C SER A 53 -11.88 4.21 -7.55
N SER A 54 -12.03 3.37 -8.58
CA SER A 54 -10.89 2.92 -9.37
C SER A 54 -10.46 4.05 -10.30
N ARG A 55 -9.21 4.49 -10.16
CA ARG A 55 -8.66 5.59 -10.99
C ARG A 55 -7.15 5.54 -11.05
N VAL A 56 -6.61 6.19 -12.07
CA VAL A 56 -5.17 6.38 -12.23
C VAL A 56 -4.84 7.85 -12.05
N LEU A 57 -3.84 8.14 -11.24
CA LEU A 57 -3.35 9.48 -10.97
C LEU A 57 -1.87 9.56 -11.32
N THR A 58 -1.48 10.68 -11.89
CA THR A 58 -0.08 11.05 -12.12
C THR A 58 0.22 12.40 -11.49
N GLY A 59 1.46 12.63 -11.09
CA GLY A 59 1.87 13.88 -10.47
C GLY A 59 1.68 15.12 -11.36
N PRO A 60 1.65 16.32 -10.80
CA PRO A 60 1.89 16.59 -9.39
C PRO A 60 0.72 16.16 -8.50
N PHE A 61 1.05 15.73 -7.26
CA PHE A 61 0.04 15.27 -6.31
C PHE A 61 -0.28 16.36 -5.28
N GLY A 62 -1.59 16.55 -5.05
CA GLY A 62 -2.13 17.40 -3.99
C GLY A 62 -2.11 16.74 -2.60
N ASP A 63 -2.58 17.46 -1.58
CA ASP A 63 -2.61 17.00 -0.19
C ASP A 63 -3.77 16.02 0.05
N GLY A 64 -3.51 14.72 -0.08
CA GLY A 64 -4.44 13.64 0.24
C GLY A 64 -4.51 13.33 1.74
N LEU A 65 -3.60 13.85 2.58
CA LEU A 65 -3.55 13.58 4.03
C LEU A 65 -4.58 14.42 4.79
N ALA A 66 -5.05 15.52 4.23
CA ALA A 66 -6.06 16.39 4.83
C ALA A 66 -7.35 15.62 5.21
N ALA A 67 -7.72 14.59 4.44
CA ALA A 67 -8.87 13.73 4.74
C ALA A 67 -8.70 12.89 6.02
N ALA A 68 -7.46 12.72 6.50
CA ALA A 68 -7.14 12.09 7.79
C ALA A 68 -6.88 13.13 8.90
N GLY A 69 -7.16 14.41 8.66
CA GLY A 69 -6.89 15.48 9.62
C GLY A 69 -5.39 15.81 9.78
N ILE A 70 -4.55 15.37 8.86
CA ILE A 70 -3.11 15.60 8.89
C ILE A 70 -2.77 16.75 7.93
N ASP A 71 -2.15 17.79 8.47
CA ASP A 71 -1.60 18.89 7.66
C ASP A 71 -0.28 18.45 7.00
N GLY A 72 -0.39 17.89 5.80
CA GLY A 72 0.76 17.42 5.04
C GLY A 72 1.78 18.51 4.72
N SER A 73 1.35 19.78 4.62
CA SER A 73 2.24 20.90 4.34
C SER A 73 3.22 21.15 5.49
N ARG A 74 2.81 20.94 6.73
CA ARG A 74 3.64 21.07 7.92
C ARG A 74 4.62 19.92 8.10
N LEU A 75 4.19 18.70 7.76
CA LEU A 75 5.00 17.50 7.98
C LEU A 75 6.00 17.25 6.87
N LEU A 76 5.68 17.60 5.64
CA LEU A 76 6.45 17.18 4.46
C LEU A 76 7.31 18.28 3.85
N ARG A 77 7.59 19.39 4.50
CA ARG A 77 8.43 20.48 3.94
C ARG A 77 8.38 20.51 2.40
N SER A 78 7.18 20.65 1.85
CA SER A 78 7.04 20.83 0.41
C SER A 78 7.72 22.14 0.04
N PRO A 79 8.56 22.19 -1.02
CA PRO A 79 9.02 23.46 -1.52
C PRO A 79 7.82 24.36 -1.78
N GLU A 80 7.91 25.62 -1.33
CA GLU A 80 6.89 26.63 -1.56
C GLU A 80 6.53 26.64 -3.06
N GLY A 81 5.31 26.23 -3.40
CA GLY A 81 4.86 26.12 -4.78
C GLY A 81 4.16 24.83 -5.18
N SER A 82 3.94 23.86 -4.28
CA SER A 82 3.04 22.74 -4.58
C SER A 82 1.63 23.27 -4.71
N GLY A 83 1.28 23.58 -5.97
CA GLY A 83 0.07 24.28 -6.36
C GLY A 83 -1.19 23.53 -5.95
N THR A 84 -2.24 24.32 -5.68
CA THR A 84 -3.62 23.90 -5.36
C THR A 84 -4.33 23.15 -6.49
N GLY A 85 -3.61 22.65 -7.51
CA GLY A 85 -4.17 22.05 -8.72
C GLY A 85 -3.74 20.62 -9.03
N GLY A 86 -3.01 19.93 -8.14
CA GLY A 86 -2.56 18.55 -8.38
C GLY A 86 -3.65 17.50 -8.14
N ALA A 87 -3.44 16.29 -8.68
CA ALA A 87 -4.31 15.15 -8.41
C ALA A 87 -4.27 14.79 -6.91
N VAL A 88 -5.43 14.73 -6.25
CA VAL A 88 -5.53 14.44 -4.81
C VAL A 88 -5.70 12.94 -4.61
N PRO A 89 -4.68 12.22 -4.10
CA PRO A 89 -4.77 10.79 -3.81
C PRO A 89 -5.55 10.53 -2.52
N GLY A 90 -6.06 9.32 -2.35
CA GLY A 90 -6.61 8.87 -1.07
C GLY A 90 -5.53 8.78 0.02
N VAL A 91 -5.99 8.68 1.28
CA VAL A 91 -5.10 8.75 2.46
C VAL A 91 -3.96 7.74 2.40
N GLY A 92 -4.25 6.47 2.08
CA GLY A 92 -3.22 5.42 2.01
C GLY A 92 -2.17 5.70 0.94
N ALA A 93 -2.61 6.12 -0.26
CA ALA A 93 -1.70 6.52 -1.32
C ALA A 93 -0.88 7.76 -0.93
N ALA A 94 -1.52 8.76 -0.31
CA ALA A 94 -0.84 9.98 0.16
C ALA A 94 0.22 9.66 1.24
N ALA A 95 -0.08 8.74 2.16
CA ALA A 95 0.88 8.29 3.16
C ALA A 95 2.10 7.61 2.50
N ALA A 96 1.88 6.73 1.52
CA ALA A 96 2.97 6.09 0.80
C ALA A 96 3.81 7.11 0.01
N LEU A 97 3.18 8.10 -0.64
CA LEU A 97 3.90 9.20 -1.31
C LEU A 97 4.75 10.01 -0.34
N ALA A 98 4.26 10.23 0.90
CA ALA A 98 5.01 10.90 1.96
C ALA A 98 6.25 10.10 2.38
N VAL A 99 6.12 8.78 2.50
CA VAL A 99 7.26 7.89 2.82
C VAL A 99 8.27 7.85 1.67
N LEU A 100 7.83 7.85 0.42
CA LEU A 100 8.69 7.98 -0.76
C LEU A 100 9.49 9.28 -0.71
N ARG A 101 8.85 10.42 -0.41
CA ARG A 101 9.55 11.72 -0.24
C ARG A 101 10.56 11.67 0.90
N ALA A 102 10.21 11.06 2.03
CA ALA A 102 11.12 10.89 3.18
C ALA A 102 12.33 10.00 2.85
N ALA A 103 12.19 9.08 1.90
CA ALA A 103 13.29 8.28 1.38
C ALA A 103 14.17 9.03 0.35
N GLY A 104 13.75 10.21 -0.10
CA GLY A 104 14.46 11.06 -1.06
C GLY A 104 14.06 10.85 -2.52
N HIS A 105 12.94 10.15 -2.78
CA HIS A 105 12.33 10.10 -4.11
C HIS A 105 11.53 11.38 -4.40
N ASP A 106 11.36 11.69 -5.68
CA ASP A 106 10.45 12.74 -6.15
C ASP A 106 9.20 12.08 -6.75
N PRO A 107 8.14 11.83 -5.95
CA PRO A 107 6.98 11.12 -6.46
C PRO A 107 6.17 11.94 -7.47
N ASP A 108 6.32 13.26 -7.52
CA ASP A 108 5.64 14.09 -8.51
C ASP A 108 6.19 13.85 -9.93
N ARG A 109 7.35 13.21 -10.01
CA ARG A 109 8.00 12.83 -11.26
C ARG A 109 8.23 11.32 -11.33
N GLY A 110 7.51 10.66 -12.22
CA GLY A 110 7.72 9.23 -12.48
C GLY A 110 6.96 8.28 -11.56
N THR A 111 6.00 8.76 -10.77
CA THR A 111 5.07 7.92 -10.03
C THR A 111 3.71 7.92 -10.69
N THR A 112 3.18 6.72 -10.90
CA THR A 112 1.77 6.49 -11.25
C THR A 112 1.08 5.86 -10.05
N VAL A 113 -0.04 6.43 -9.61
CA VAL A 113 -0.88 5.89 -8.54
C VAL A 113 -2.10 5.24 -9.16
N VAL A 114 -2.35 4.00 -8.77
CA VAL A 114 -3.57 3.25 -9.11
C VAL A 114 -4.36 3.06 -7.83
N GLU A 115 -5.51 3.70 -7.75
CA GLU A 115 -6.46 3.45 -6.66
C GLU A 115 -7.46 2.40 -7.09
N VAL A 116 -7.73 1.44 -6.19
CA VAL A 116 -8.63 0.32 -6.43
C VAL A 116 -9.84 0.46 -5.52
N ALA A 117 -11.04 0.53 -6.13
CA ALA A 117 -12.29 0.66 -5.41
C ALA A 117 -12.65 -0.58 -4.56
N PRO A 118 -13.42 -0.40 -3.46
CA PRO A 118 -13.90 -1.52 -2.66
C PRO A 118 -14.95 -2.37 -3.37
N THR A 119 -15.70 -1.80 -4.29
CA THR A 119 -16.70 -2.50 -5.11
C THR A 119 -16.49 -2.12 -6.57
N ALA A 120 -16.44 -3.12 -7.46
CA ALA A 120 -16.53 -2.87 -8.90
C ALA A 120 -18.01 -2.60 -9.23
N THR A 121 -18.45 -1.35 -9.07
CA THR A 121 -19.87 -0.97 -9.25
C THR A 121 -20.17 -0.40 -10.62
N ASP A 122 -19.15 -0.11 -11.43
CA ASP A 122 -19.35 0.51 -12.73
C ASP A 122 -18.94 -0.43 -13.87
N PRO A 123 -19.86 -0.88 -14.75
CA PRO A 123 -19.50 -1.62 -15.94
C PRO A 123 -18.58 -0.81 -16.90
N ASP A 124 -18.59 0.51 -16.83
CA ASP A 124 -17.70 1.39 -17.59
C ASP A 124 -16.26 1.40 -17.04
N GLU A 125 -16.01 1.01 -15.78
CA GLU A 125 -14.66 0.82 -15.24
C GLU A 125 -13.86 -0.29 -15.96
N ARG A 126 -14.55 -1.19 -16.71
CA ARG A 126 -13.91 -2.20 -17.57
C ARG A 126 -13.42 -1.61 -18.90
N ALA A 127 -13.88 -0.42 -19.28
CA ALA A 127 -13.62 0.16 -20.61
C ALA A 127 -12.27 0.88 -20.74
N GLY A 128 -11.56 1.11 -19.65
CA GLY A 128 -10.23 1.72 -19.65
C GLY A 128 -9.28 0.95 -18.74
N SER A 129 -8.67 -0.12 -19.26
CA SER A 129 -7.46 -0.62 -18.56
C SER A 129 -6.49 0.54 -18.43
N PRO A 130 -6.16 0.96 -17.19
CA PRO A 130 -5.25 2.07 -17.00
C PRO A 130 -3.95 1.75 -17.73
N VAL A 131 -3.44 2.69 -18.51
CA VAL A 131 -2.11 2.56 -19.11
C VAL A 131 -1.12 2.58 -17.95
N LEU A 132 -0.78 1.39 -17.47
CA LEU A 132 0.22 1.23 -16.42
C LEU A 132 1.59 1.60 -17.00
N PRO A 133 2.49 2.16 -16.19
CA PRO A 133 3.84 2.43 -16.65
C PRO A 133 4.47 1.14 -17.14
N SER A 134 4.93 1.12 -18.38
CA SER A 134 5.74 0.03 -18.90
C SER A 134 7.00 -0.08 -18.06
N ASP A 135 7.23 -1.25 -17.45
CA ASP A 135 8.45 -1.59 -16.74
C ASP A 135 8.73 -0.71 -15.47
N PRO A 136 7.90 -0.79 -14.42
CA PRO A 136 8.17 -0.13 -13.15
C PRO A 136 9.36 -0.79 -12.47
N GLN A 137 10.28 0.03 -11.92
CA GLN A 137 11.44 -0.46 -11.16
C GLN A 137 11.11 -0.67 -9.67
N LEU A 138 10.08 0.04 -9.19
CA LEU A 138 9.54 -0.07 -7.85
C LEU A 138 8.00 -0.16 -7.93
N ILE A 139 7.44 -1.18 -7.31
CA ILE A 139 6.00 -1.31 -7.11
C ILE A 139 5.72 -1.19 -5.62
N VAL A 140 5.00 -0.16 -5.23
CA VAL A 140 4.55 0.03 -3.83
C VAL A 140 3.09 -0.36 -3.76
N VAL A 141 2.73 -1.27 -2.85
CA VAL A 141 1.35 -1.68 -2.66
C VAL A 141 0.92 -1.39 -1.24
N VAL A 142 -0.11 -0.59 -1.11
CA VAL A 142 -0.67 -0.15 0.17
C VAL A 142 -1.84 -1.03 0.55
N GLY A 143 -1.83 -1.53 1.78
CA GLY A 143 -2.92 -2.31 2.32
C GLY A 143 -2.63 -2.81 3.73
N SER A 144 -3.65 -2.84 4.57
CA SER A 144 -3.57 -3.42 5.90
C SER A 144 -4.31 -4.76 5.93
N LEU A 145 -3.89 -5.62 6.84
CA LEU A 145 -4.52 -6.86 7.18
C LEU A 145 -5.79 -6.56 8.00
N SER A 146 -6.28 -7.49 8.83
CA SER A 146 -7.55 -7.26 9.52
C SER A 146 -7.47 -6.14 10.57
N ALA A 147 -8.62 -5.50 10.82
CA ALA A 147 -8.77 -4.44 11.82
C ALA A 147 -9.69 -4.89 12.96
N ARG A 148 -9.55 -6.17 13.40
CA ARG A 148 -10.48 -6.82 14.35
C ARG A 148 -9.74 -7.66 15.41
N HIS A 149 -8.66 -7.11 16.00
CA HIS A 149 -7.86 -7.77 17.03
C HIS A 149 -8.10 -7.17 18.41
N GLY A 150 -8.98 -7.81 19.20
CA GLY A 150 -9.20 -7.47 20.59
C GLY A 150 -10.05 -6.21 20.81
N PRO A 151 -10.15 -5.77 22.08
CA PRO A 151 -11.10 -4.73 22.50
C PRO A 151 -10.74 -3.33 22.00
N ASP A 152 -9.46 -3.08 21.68
CA ASP A 152 -8.98 -1.78 21.20
C ASP A 152 -8.99 -1.68 19.67
N ALA A 153 -9.49 -2.70 18.97
CA ALA A 153 -9.56 -2.71 17.51
C ALA A 153 -10.57 -1.67 17.00
N PRO A 154 -10.34 -1.09 15.79
CA PRO A 154 -11.28 -0.16 15.17
C PRO A 154 -12.67 -0.77 14.92
N LEU A 155 -12.75 -2.09 14.81
CA LEU A 155 -13.98 -2.84 14.61
C LEU A 155 -14.10 -3.96 15.64
N PRO A 156 -15.33 -4.45 15.92
CA PRO A 156 -15.53 -5.55 16.86
C PRO A 156 -14.65 -6.76 16.55
N ASP A 157 -14.12 -7.39 17.58
CA ASP A 157 -13.26 -8.56 17.48
C ASP A 157 -13.90 -9.69 16.67
N ASP A 158 -13.12 -10.34 15.81
CA ASP A 158 -13.55 -11.50 15.02
C ASP A 158 -12.46 -12.59 15.12
N PRO A 159 -12.74 -13.76 15.71
CA PRO A 159 -11.73 -14.81 15.87
C PRO A 159 -11.15 -15.32 14.53
N ALA A 160 -11.85 -15.13 13.41
CA ALA A 160 -11.33 -15.47 12.09
C ALA A 160 -10.20 -14.51 11.62
N ALA A 161 -10.08 -13.31 12.23
CA ALA A 161 -9.06 -12.33 11.88
C ALA A 161 -7.66 -12.90 12.09
N ILE A 162 -7.41 -13.53 13.23
CA ILE A 162 -6.10 -14.09 13.58
C ILE A 162 -5.64 -15.13 12.56
N ALA A 163 -6.52 -16.07 12.19
CA ALA A 163 -6.17 -17.10 11.22
C ALA A 163 -5.91 -16.53 9.83
N ALA A 164 -6.72 -15.57 9.38
CA ALA A 164 -6.55 -14.91 8.09
C ALA A 164 -5.22 -14.13 8.05
N ASP A 165 -4.89 -13.40 9.12
CA ASP A 165 -3.67 -12.60 9.18
C ASP A 165 -2.42 -13.47 9.26
N VAL A 166 -2.44 -14.58 9.99
CA VAL A 166 -1.32 -15.55 10.01
C VAL A 166 -1.07 -16.10 8.60
N ALA A 167 -2.13 -16.48 7.87
CA ALA A 167 -2.00 -16.95 6.50
C ALA A 167 -1.41 -15.89 5.57
N LEU A 168 -1.89 -14.64 5.65
CA LEU A 168 -1.40 -13.53 4.85
C LEU A 168 0.06 -13.16 5.18
N LEU A 169 0.44 -13.10 6.47
CA LEU A 169 1.82 -12.82 6.88
C LEU A 169 2.79 -13.90 6.41
N THR A 170 2.38 -15.17 6.50
CA THR A 170 3.14 -16.31 5.97
C THR A 170 3.33 -16.17 4.46
N ALA A 171 2.27 -15.81 3.75
CA ALA A 171 2.33 -15.59 2.30
C ALA A 171 3.22 -14.40 1.92
N PHE A 172 3.21 -13.31 2.69
CA PHE A 172 4.10 -12.16 2.46
C PHE A 172 5.58 -12.54 2.59
N ALA A 173 5.91 -13.45 3.51
CA ALA A 173 7.26 -13.98 3.66
C ALA A 173 7.65 -14.98 2.56
N ALA A 174 6.66 -15.62 1.91
CA ALA A 174 6.89 -16.63 0.88
C ALA A 174 6.80 -16.10 -0.56
N GLY A 175 6.07 -15.00 -0.80
CA GLY A 175 6.00 -14.33 -2.09
C GLY A 175 4.66 -14.44 -2.82
N PRO A 176 4.62 -14.01 -4.10
CA PRO A 176 3.37 -13.82 -4.82
C PRO A 176 2.55 -15.09 -5.04
N ARG A 177 3.19 -16.25 -5.25
CA ARG A 177 2.46 -17.53 -5.42
C ARG A 177 1.71 -17.92 -4.16
N ALA A 178 2.36 -17.86 -3.00
CA ALA A 178 1.73 -18.17 -1.71
C ALA A 178 0.58 -17.18 -1.42
N LEU A 179 0.74 -15.90 -1.77
CA LEU A 179 -0.34 -14.94 -1.62
C LEU A 179 -1.54 -15.26 -2.53
N ALA A 180 -1.31 -15.73 -3.74
CA ALA A 180 -2.37 -16.16 -4.63
C ALA A 180 -3.12 -17.39 -4.10
N GLU A 181 -2.42 -18.35 -3.48
CA GLU A 181 -3.02 -19.51 -2.82
C GLU A 181 -3.94 -19.09 -1.68
N VAL A 182 -3.47 -18.17 -0.79
CA VAL A 182 -4.31 -17.62 0.29
C VAL A 182 -5.57 -16.96 -0.28
N PHE A 183 -5.47 -16.24 -1.40
CA PHE A 183 -6.64 -15.63 -2.04
C PHE A 183 -7.53 -16.61 -2.81
N GLY A 184 -7.09 -17.82 -3.06
CA GLY A 184 -7.93 -18.93 -3.51
C GLY A 184 -8.99 -19.31 -2.46
N GLU A 185 -8.63 -19.20 -1.18
CA GLU A 185 -9.47 -19.53 -0.03
C GLU A 185 -10.14 -18.29 0.59
N LEU A 186 -9.37 -17.20 0.78
CA LEU A 186 -9.84 -15.95 1.34
C LEU A 186 -10.54 -15.09 0.27
N HIS A 187 -11.85 -15.30 0.09
CA HIS A 187 -12.65 -14.54 -0.87
C HIS A 187 -12.88 -13.09 -0.44
N LEU A 188 -13.16 -12.19 -1.41
CA LEU A 188 -13.37 -10.76 -1.16
C LEU A 188 -14.43 -10.47 -0.07
N PRO A 189 -15.62 -11.11 -0.03
CA PRO A 189 -16.60 -10.87 1.04
C PRO A 189 -16.05 -11.18 2.45
N ALA A 190 -15.21 -12.21 2.60
CA ALA A 190 -14.56 -12.50 3.87
C ALA A 190 -13.50 -11.45 4.22
N SER A 191 -12.71 -11.02 3.24
CA SER A 191 -11.74 -9.94 3.41
C SER A 191 -12.41 -8.62 3.82
N ASP A 192 -13.56 -8.28 3.21
CA ASP A 192 -14.34 -7.08 3.54
C ASP A 192 -14.89 -7.15 4.97
N ARG A 193 -15.41 -8.32 5.38
CA ARG A 193 -15.87 -8.55 6.75
C ARG A 193 -14.76 -8.37 7.77
N LEU A 194 -13.55 -8.83 7.46
CA LEU A 194 -12.36 -8.68 8.31
C LEU A 194 -11.70 -7.30 8.19
N ALA A 195 -12.23 -6.43 7.36
CA ALA A 195 -11.68 -5.09 7.05
C ALA A 195 -10.22 -5.13 6.57
N ILE A 196 -9.89 -6.12 5.72
CA ILE A 196 -8.57 -6.25 5.10
C ILE A 196 -8.51 -5.29 3.91
N THR A 197 -8.01 -4.07 4.13
CA THR A 197 -7.99 -3.03 3.08
C THR A 197 -7.06 -3.38 1.93
N GLY A 198 -6.05 -4.22 2.19
CA GLY A 198 -5.08 -4.66 1.19
C GLY A 198 -5.59 -5.73 0.21
N ALA A 199 -6.72 -6.38 0.47
CA ALA A 199 -7.15 -7.53 -0.33
C ALA A 199 -7.26 -7.22 -1.83
N ARG A 200 -7.81 -6.07 -2.22
CA ARG A 200 -7.95 -5.67 -3.62
C ARG A 200 -6.65 -5.15 -4.22
N PRO A 201 -5.88 -4.24 -3.58
CA PRO A 201 -4.55 -3.85 -4.04
C PRO A 201 -3.60 -5.03 -4.25
N TRP A 202 -3.58 -6.01 -3.33
CA TRP A 202 -2.74 -7.20 -3.48
C TRP A 202 -3.19 -8.10 -4.62
N ARG A 203 -4.51 -8.26 -4.85
CA ARG A 203 -5.03 -8.98 -6.03
C ARG A 203 -4.68 -8.27 -7.32
N ALA A 204 -4.74 -6.94 -7.36
CA ALA A 204 -4.31 -6.15 -8.51
C ALA A 204 -2.81 -6.32 -8.79
N LEU A 205 -1.98 -6.35 -7.74
CA LEU A 205 -0.56 -6.68 -7.85
C LEU A 205 -0.36 -8.08 -8.46
N LEU A 206 -1.07 -9.11 -7.94
CA LEU A 206 -0.94 -10.48 -8.44
C LEU A 206 -1.34 -10.58 -9.91
N SER A 207 -2.42 -9.91 -10.31
CA SER A 207 -2.85 -9.85 -11.72
C SER A 207 -1.80 -9.17 -12.59
N LEU A 208 -1.16 -8.11 -12.09
CA LEU A 208 -0.07 -7.43 -12.81
C LEU A 208 1.15 -8.35 -12.98
N LEU A 209 1.55 -9.06 -11.92
CA LEU A 209 2.73 -9.93 -11.94
C LEU A 209 2.51 -11.20 -12.77
N ALA A 210 1.29 -11.71 -12.83
CA ALA A 210 0.96 -12.88 -13.64
C ALA A 210 1.02 -12.57 -15.15
N GLY A 211 0.61 -11.36 -15.56
CA GLY A 211 0.45 -11.04 -16.99
C GLY A 211 -0.34 -12.13 -17.71
N ASP A 212 0.22 -12.65 -18.81
CA ASP A 212 -0.32 -13.78 -19.55
C ASP A 212 0.31 -15.13 -19.14
N ALA A 213 1.14 -15.14 -18.11
CA ALA A 213 1.91 -16.30 -17.65
C ALA A 213 1.58 -16.68 -16.21
N SER A 214 2.33 -17.63 -15.65
CA SER A 214 2.26 -17.96 -14.23
C SER A 214 2.96 -16.90 -13.37
N LEU A 215 2.52 -16.75 -12.11
CA LEU A 215 3.19 -15.88 -11.15
C LEU A 215 4.68 -16.24 -11.01
N PRO A 216 5.56 -15.24 -10.99
CA PRO A 216 6.99 -15.46 -10.87
C PRO A 216 7.37 -15.96 -9.48
N ASP A 217 8.48 -16.68 -9.39
CA ASP A 217 9.17 -16.89 -8.13
C ASP A 217 9.86 -15.58 -7.75
N ALA A 218 9.69 -15.16 -6.50
CA ALA A 218 10.30 -13.95 -5.99
C ALA A 218 11.09 -14.27 -4.71
N ARG A 219 12.21 -13.56 -4.51
CA ARG A 219 12.82 -13.53 -3.19
C ARG A 219 11.98 -12.62 -2.31
N ALA A 220 11.32 -13.21 -1.31
CA ALA A 220 10.40 -12.53 -0.42
C ALA A 220 10.96 -12.43 1.00
N GLU A 221 10.61 -11.35 1.69
CA GLU A 221 11.02 -11.08 3.06
C GLU A 221 9.94 -10.27 3.78
N LEU A 222 9.47 -10.78 4.93
CA LEU A 222 8.64 -10.02 5.86
C LEU A 222 9.56 -9.20 6.77
N LEU A 223 9.54 -7.88 6.62
CA LEU A 223 10.47 -6.97 7.28
C LEU A 223 9.97 -6.51 8.65
N TRP A 224 8.65 -6.43 8.80
CA TRP A 224 7.99 -6.04 10.03
C TRP A 224 6.52 -6.47 10.03
N SER A 225 5.99 -6.79 11.19
CA SER A 225 4.55 -6.95 11.42
C SER A 225 4.18 -6.58 12.84
N GLY A 226 2.94 -6.09 13.05
CA GLY A 226 2.44 -5.70 14.36
C GLY A 226 0.97 -5.30 14.32
N THR A 227 0.34 -5.21 15.49
CA THR A 227 -1.08 -4.91 15.68
C THR A 227 -1.32 -3.61 16.46
N PRO A 228 -0.73 -2.48 16.08
CA PRO A 228 -0.99 -1.23 16.80
C PRO A 228 -2.48 -0.84 16.69
N GLY A 229 -3.10 -0.54 17.84
CA GLY A 229 -4.51 -0.16 17.88
C GLY A 229 -5.46 -1.27 17.40
N GLY A 230 -5.08 -2.54 17.52
CA GLY A 230 -5.93 -3.67 17.16
C GLY A 230 -6.12 -3.91 15.65
N ALA A 231 -5.36 -3.23 14.80
CA ALA A 231 -5.29 -3.49 13.36
C ALA A 231 -3.95 -4.13 13.01
N GLN A 232 -3.98 -5.26 12.31
CA GLN A 232 -2.76 -5.94 11.87
C GLN A 232 -2.18 -5.24 10.66
N HIS A 233 -0.89 -4.94 10.75
CA HIS A 233 -0.11 -4.31 9.69
C HIS A 233 1.15 -5.11 9.37
N ALA A 234 1.70 -4.92 8.18
CA ALA A 234 2.97 -5.55 7.77
C ALA A 234 3.74 -4.67 6.78
N VAL A 235 5.05 -4.83 6.78
CA VAL A 235 5.95 -4.37 5.73
C VAL A 235 6.67 -5.58 5.16
N ALA A 236 6.57 -5.81 3.85
CA ALA A 236 7.25 -6.90 3.18
C ALA A 236 7.90 -6.41 1.89
N ARG A 237 9.00 -7.06 1.50
CA ARG A 237 9.73 -6.81 0.26
C ARG A 237 9.77 -8.06 -0.60
N TRP A 238 9.55 -7.91 -1.89
CA TRP A 238 9.77 -8.94 -2.89
C TRP A 238 10.71 -8.42 -3.98
N GLU A 239 11.65 -9.24 -4.39
CA GLU A 239 12.48 -9.04 -5.58
C GLU A 239 11.98 -10.01 -6.65
N VAL A 240 11.31 -9.47 -7.65
CA VAL A 240 10.64 -10.26 -8.70
C VAL A 240 11.57 -10.36 -9.89
N PRO A 241 11.97 -11.56 -10.35
CA PRO A 241 12.80 -11.71 -11.54
C PRO A 241 12.12 -11.10 -12.77
N ALA A 242 12.94 -10.60 -13.72
CA ALA A 242 12.47 -10.05 -14.98
C ALA A 242 12.01 -11.16 -15.92
#